data_4ae95dee5f9601d430310c6632a2fd60
#
_entry.id   4ae95dee5f9601d430310c6632a2fd60
#
_cell.length_a   1.000
_cell.length_b   1.000
_cell.length_c   1.000
_cell.angle_alpha   90.00
_cell.angle_beta   90.00
_cell.angle_gamma   90.00
#
_symmetry.space_group_name_H-M   'P 1'
#
loop_
_entity.id
_entity.type
_entity.pdbx_description
1 polymer ?
#
loop_
_entity_poly.entity_id
_entity_poly.type
_entity_poly.pdbx_seq_one_letter_code
_entity_poly.pdbx_strand_id
1 'polypeptide(L)'
;MGKSNFAEQIRNKETYLGIEFGSTRIKAVLTGADHTPIASGSYDWENQYEDGIWTYHLDMIWRGLKECYRSLREEVGSRYGVELEGTKAIGISAMMHGYLAFDENGELLVPFRTWRNTITQGAADELTDVFQYNIPQ
;
A
#
# COMPACT_ATOMS: atom_id res chain seq x y z
N MET A 1 -9.34 5.55 29.70
CA MET A 1 -8.23 6.40 29.21
C MET A 1 -8.79 7.43 28.24
N GLY A 2 -8.65 8.70 28.55
CA GLY A 2 -9.28 9.78 27.77
C GLY A 2 -8.48 10.18 26.55
N LYS A 3 -9.12 10.96 25.65
CA LYS A 3 -8.52 11.55 24.43
C LYS A 3 -7.19 12.31 24.67
N SER A 4 -6.93 12.78 25.89
CA SER A 4 -5.68 13.45 26.29
C SER A 4 -4.44 12.56 26.21
N ASN A 5 -4.58 11.26 26.43
CA ASN A 5 -3.45 10.32 26.37
C ASN A 5 -2.96 10.10 24.92
N PHE A 6 -3.87 10.03 23.95
CA PHE A 6 -3.47 9.82 22.56
C PHE A 6 -2.77 11.05 21.94
N ALA A 7 -3.22 12.26 22.27
CA ALA A 7 -2.54 13.48 21.85
C ALA A 7 -1.09 13.54 22.35
N GLU A 8 -0.86 13.11 23.59
CA GLU A 8 0.49 13.03 24.17
C GLU A 8 1.33 11.93 23.50
N GLN A 9 0.78 10.75 23.28
CA GLN A 9 1.46 9.68 22.55
C GLN A 9 1.87 10.10 21.13
N ILE A 10 1.03 10.86 20.42
CA ILE A 10 1.34 11.39 19.10
C ILE A 10 2.51 12.38 19.18
N ARG A 11 2.48 13.36 20.11
CA ARG A 11 3.59 14.31 20.29
C ARG A 11 4.91 13.63 20.64
N ASN A 12 4.84 12.59 21.46
CA ASN A 12 6.02 11.82 21.90
C ASN A 12 6.48 10.78 20.87
N LYS A 13 5.81 10.67 19.72
CA LYS A 13 6.10 9.67 18.65
C LYS A 13 6.01 8.22 19.16
N GLU A 14 5.11 7.97 20.11
CA GLU A 14 4.87 6.63 20.72
C GLU A 14 3.80 5.82 19.99
N THR A 15 3.41 6.27 18.81
CA THR A 15 2.39 5.64 17.95
C THR A 15 3.02 4.75 16.89
N TYR A 16 2.21 3.89 16.26
CA TYR A 16 2.61 3.05 15.14
C TYR A 16 1.74 3.34 13.92
N LEU A 17 2.34 3.27 12.74
CA LEU A 17 1.67 3.52 11.46
C LEU A 17 1.65 2.25 10.62
N GLY A 18 0.46 1.79 10.25
CA GLY A 18 0.25 0.75 9.24
C GLY A 18 -0.17 1.39 7.92
N ILE A 19 0.46 0.98 6.80
CA ILE A 19 0.09 1.41 5.45
C ILE A 19 -0.21 0.17 4.62
N GLU A 20 -1.36 0.15 3.95
CA GLU A 20 -1.79 -0.91 3.06
C GLU A 20 -1.95 -0.36 1.63
N PHE A 21 -1.26 -0.99 0.68
CA PHE A 21 -1.48 -0.77 -0.75
C PHE A 21 -2.45 -1.83 -1.27
N GLY A 22 -3.75 -1.56 -1.14
CA GLY A 22 -4.81 -2.45 -1.63
C GLY A 22 -5.10 -2.22 -3.13
N SER A 23 -5.89 -3.09 -3.74
CA SER A 23 -6.19 -3.04 -5.18
C SER A 23 -7.04 -1.85 -5.61
N THR A 24 -7.84 -1.28 -4.70
CA THR A 24 -8.74 -0.14 -4.97
C THR A 24 -8.49 1.04 -4.05
N ARG A 25 -7.60 0.90 -3.07
CA ARG A 25 -7.37 1.92 -2.05
C ARG A 25 -6.01 1.76 -1.40
N ILE A 26 -5.31 2.88 -1.17
CA ILE A 26 -4.24 2.97 -0.20
C ILE A 26 -4.85 3.41 1.13
N LYS A 27 -4.53 2.73 2.21
CA LYS A 27 -5.05 3.03 3.54
C LYS A 27 -3.91 3.15 4.55
N ALA A 28 -3.98 4.17 5.39
CA ALA A 28 -3.08 4.35 6.52
C ALA A 28 -3.87 4.32 7.83
N VAL A 29 -3.36 3.63 8.83
CA VAL A 29 -3.96 3.55 10.17
C VAL A 29 -2.89 3.89 11.20
N LEU A 30 -3.16 4.91 12.01
CA LEU A 30 -2.36 5.24 13.19
C LEU A 30 -2.93 4.52 14.39
N THR A 31 -2.07 3.85 15.15
CA THR A 31 -2.46 3.20 16.40
C THR A 31 -1.72 3.81 17.59
N GLY A 32 -2.37 3.77 18.75
CA GLY A 32 -1.72 4.10 20.02
C GLY A 32 -0.69 3.06 20.43
N ALA A 33 -0.04 3.28 21.55
CA ALA A 33 0.99 2.39 22.12
C ALA A 33 0.43 0.99 22.46
N ASP A 34 -0.87 0.89 22.69
CA ASP A 34 -1.63 -0.35 22.96
C ASP A 34 -2.18 -0.99 21.67
N HIS A 35 -1.79 -0.48 20.49
CA HIS A 35 -2.27 -0.88 19.16
C HIS A 35 -3.74 -0.57 18.86
N THR A 36 -4.42 0.21 19.69
CA THR A 36 -5.77 0.70 19.40
C THR A 36 -5.73 1.67 18.21
N PRO A 37 -6.54 1.47 17.15
CA PRO A 37 -6.65 2.43 16.05
C PRO A 37 -7.18 3.78 16.55
N ILE A 38 -6.46 4.86 16.27
CA ILE A 38 -6.77 6.20 16.75
C ILE A 38 -7.08 7.20 15.64
N ALA A 39 -6.51 7.01 14.45
CA ALA A 39 -6.80 7.81 13.26
C ALA A 39 -6.53 6.99 12.00
N SER A 40 -7.11 7.43 10.88
CA SER A 40 -6.89 6.80 9.58
C SER A 40 -6.88 7.82 8.44
N GLY A 41 -6.26 7.44 7.35
CA GLY A 41 -6.31 8.18 6.08
C GLY A 41 -6.46 7.19 4.93
N SER A 42 -6.94 7.66 3.80
CA SER A 42 -7.07 6.82 2.61
C SER A 42 -6.96 7.62 1.31
N TYR A 43 -6.67 6.90 0.25
CA TYR A 43 -6.70 7.39 -1.12
C TYR A 43 -7.23 6.29 -2.03
N ASP A 44 -8.31 6.57 -2.75
CA ASP A 44 -8.90 5.62 -3.70
C ASP A 44 -8.15 5.68 -5.03
N TRP A 45 -7.86 4.53 -5.61
CA TRP A 45 -7.18 4.38 -6.88
C TRP A 45 -7.68 3.16 -7.65
N GLU A 46 -7.31 3.05 -8.92
CA GLU A 46 -7.69 1.91 -9.76
C GLU A 46 -6.53 1.48 -10.66
N ASN A 47 -6.52 0.20 -11.05
CA ASN A 47 -5.68 -0.29 -12.13
C ASN A 47 -6.03 0.40 -13.45
N GLN A 48 -5.01 0.69 -14.26
CA GLN A 48 -5.16 1.05 -15.66
C GLN A 48 -4.95 -0.16 -16.56
N TYR A 49 -5.70 -0.23 -17.64
CA TYR A 49 -5.48 -1.22 -18.69
C TYR A 49 -4.91 -0.50 -19.92
N GLU A 50 -3.62 -0.71 -20.19
CA GLU A 50 -2.88 -0.02 -21.24
C GLU A 50 -2.04 -1.04 -22.02
N ASP A 51 -2.11 -0.95 -23.35
CA ASP A 51 -1.38 -1.84 -24.26
C ASP A 51 -1.51 -3.35 -23.92
N GLY A 52 -2.71 -3.75 -23.50
CA GLY A 52 -2.98 -5.14 -23.12
C GLY A 52 -2.51 -5.53 -21.71
N ILE A 53 -2.11 -4.56 -20.88
CA ILE A 53 -1.52 -4.80 -19.55
C ILE A 53 -2.30 -4.06 -18.48
N TRP A 54 -2.62 -4.75 -17.40
CA TRP A 54 -3.09 -4.14 -16.17
C TRP A 54 -1.90 -3.63 -15.36
N THR A 55 -1.87 -2.32 -15.10
CA THR A 55 -0.76 -1.62 -14.44
C THR A 55 -1.23 -0.59 -13.42
N TYR A 56 -0.30 -0.08 -12.60
CA TYR A 56 -0.36 1.19 -11.89
C TYR A 56 0.88 2.00 -12.26
N HIS A 57 0.72 3.29 -12.56
CA HIS A 57 1.86 4.18 -12.78
C HIS A 57 2.56 4.53 -11.47
N LEU A 58 3.89 4.58 -11.47
CA LEU A 58 4.67 4.91 -10.27
C LEU A 58 4.33 6.27 -9.68
N ASP A 59 4.13 7.28 -10.50
CA ASP A 59 3.75 8.63 -10.07
C ASP A 59 2.39 8.63 -9.35
N MET A 60 1.45 7.80 -9.80
CA MET A 60 0.17 7.61 -9.14
C MET A 60 0.33 6.90 -7.77
N ILE A 61 1.22 5.91 -7.69
CA ILE A 61 1.53 5.23 -6.43
C ILE A 61 2.07 6.24 -5.41
N TRP A 62 3.06 7.04 -5.80
CA TRP A 62 3.65 8.06 -4.93
C TRP A 62 2.67 9.17 -4.56
N ARG A 63 1.85 9.63 -5.52
CA ARG A 63 0.79 10.60 -5.26
C ARG A 63 -0.22 10.03 -4.27
N GLY A 64 -0.70 8.83 -4.49
CA GLY A 64 -1.66 8.16 -3.63
C GLY A 64 -1.16 7.98 -2.20
N LEU A 65 0.12 7.60 -2.03
CA LEU A 65 0.75 7.51 -0.71
C LEU A 65 0.78 8.87 0.00
N LYS A 66 1.20 9.92 -0.71
CA LYS A 66 1.24 11.29 -0.15
C LYS A 66 -0.14 11.79 0.27
N GLU A 67 -1.16 11.58 -0.58
CA GLU A 67 -2.54 11.99 -0.31
C GLU A 67 -3.14 11.20 0.85
N CYS A 68 -2.89 9.89 0.90
CA CYS A 68 -3.31 9.03 2.01
C CYS A 68 -2.71 9.50 3.34
N TYR A 69 -1.42 9.82 3.37
CA TYR A 69 -0.75 10.33 4.56
C TYR A 69 -1.21 11.73 4.94
N ARG A 70 -1.47 12.60 3.95
CA ARG A 70 -2.06 13.93 4.19
C ARG A 70 -3.43 13.81 4.85
N SER A 71 -4.31 12.95 4.33
CA SER A 71 -5.63 12.67 4.92
C SER A 71 -5.52 12.20 6.38
N LEU A 72 -4.56 11.31 6.68
CA LEU A 72 -4.30 10.88 8.04
C LEU A 72 -3.87 12.04 8.96
N ARG A 73 -2.96 12.90 8.50
CA ARG A 73 -2.52 14.08 9.28
C ARG A 73 -3.66 15.04 9.56
N GLU A 74 -4.54 15.27 8.58
CA GLU A 74 -5.73 16.12 8.74
C GLU A 74 -6.68 15.55 9.80
N GLU A 75 -6.92 14.24 9.79
CA GLU A 75 -7.73 13.59 10.82
C GLU A 75 -7.09 13.69 12.21
N VAL A 76 -5.78 13.47 12.31
CA VAL A 76 -5.05 13.63 13.58
C VAL A 76 -5.18 15.07 14.10
N GLY A 77 -4.96 16.07 13.25
CA GLY A 77 -5.11 17.47 13.61
C GLY A 77 -6.52 17.81 14.07
N SER A 78 -7.53 17.35 13.36
CA SER A 78 -8.95 17.57 13.67
C SER A 78 -9.38 16.91 14.98
N ARG A 79 -8.94 15.66 15.22
CA ARG A 79 -9.39 14.86 16.40
C ARG A 79 -8.64 15.17 17.68
N TYR A 80 -7.34 15.45 17.57
CA TYR A 80 -6.45 15.56 18.73
C TYR A 80 -5.81 16.93 18.88
N GLY A 81 -5.91 17.82 17.90
CA GLY A 81 -5.33 19.17 17.94
C GLY A 81 -3.80 19.16 17.96
N VAL A 82 -3.17 18.13 17.38
CA VAL A 82 -1.71 17.97 17.33
C VAL A 82 -1.25 17.61 15.92
N GLU A 83 -0.01 17.89 15.59
CA GLU A 83 0.61 17.44 14.35
C GLU A 83 1.21 16.05 14.48
N LEU A 84 1.08 15.22 13.42
CA LEU A 84 1.76 13.95 13.30
C LEU A 84 3.12 14.19 12.64
N GLU A 85 4.17 14.30 13.45
CA GLU A 85 5.55 14.52 12.98
C GLU A 85 6.33 13.23 12.76
N GLY A 86 5.91 12.15 13.39
CA GLY A 86 6.57 10.85 13.29
C GLY A 86 5.90 9.79 14.14
N THR A 87 6.36 8.57 13.96
CA THR A 87 5.87 7.39 14.66
C THR A 87 7.05 6.53 15.12
N LYS A 88 6.80 5.63 16.05
CA LYS A 88 7.82 4.70 16.56
C LYS A 88 8.24 3.65 15.54
N ALA A 89 7.29 3.21 14.72
CA ALA A 89 7.55 2.28 13.61
C ALA A 89 6.47 2.42 12.53
N ILE A 90 6.82 1.97 11.32
CA ILE A 90 5.92 1.89 10.16
C ILE A 90 5.91 0.45 9.68
N GLY A 91 4.73 -0.14 9.54
CA GLY A 91 4.50 -1.41 8.88
C GLY A 91 3.83 -1.21 7.54
N ILE A 92 4.26 -1.96 6.52
CA ILE A 92 3.71 -1.87 5.17
C ILE A 92 3.16 -3.23 4.75
N SER A 93 1.95 -3.22 4.19
CA SER A 93 1.32 -4.34 3.51
C SER A 93 1.01 -3.95 2.07
N ALA A 94 1.10 -4.88 1.15
CA ALA A 94 0.84 -4.61 -0.27
C ALA A 94 0.18 -5.82 -0.94
N MET A 95 -0.38 -5.60 -2.13
CA MET A 95 -0.93 -6.65 -2.97
C MET A 95 0.13 -7.71 -3.29
N MET A 96 -0.30 -8.97 -3.26
CA MET A 96 0.53 -10.10 -3.71
C MET A 96 0.60 -10.15 -5.24
N HIS A 97 1.58 -10.90 -5.76
CA HIS A 97 1.74 -11.24 -7.18
C HIS A 97 1.92 -10.04 -8.11
N GLY A 98 2.34 -8.90 -7.58
CA GLY A 98 2.79 -7.76 -8.37
C GLY A 98 4.25 -7.94 -8.80
N TYR A 99 4.60 -7.47 -10.01
CA TYR A 99 5.97 -7.50 -10.52
C TYR A 99 6.43 -6.09 -10.87
N LEU A 100 7.50 -5.67 -10.22
CA LEU A 100 8.19 -4.41 -10.44
C LEU A 100 9.68 -4.71 -10.61
N ALA A 101 10.25 -4.35 -11.74
CA ALA A 101 11.68 -4.50 -12.01
C ALA A 101 12.28 -3.13 -12.33
N PHE A 102 13.38 -2.82 -11.67
CA PHE A 102 14.08 -1.56 -11.82
C PHE A 102 15.52 -1.80 -12.31
N ASP A 103 16.05 -0.83 -13.03
CA ASP A 103 17.47 -0.78 -13.34
C ASP A 103 18.29 -0.22 -12.16
N GLU A 104 19.60 -0.08 -12.37
CA GLU A 104 20.53 0.46 -11.35
C GLU A 104 20.28 1.93 -10.99
N ASN A 105 19.54 2.67 -11.83
CA ASN A 105 19.16 4.06 -11.60
C ASN A 105 17.80 4.21 -10.93
N GLY A 106 17.08 3.10 -10.70
CA GLY A 106 15.73 3.08 -10.15
C GLY A 106 14.62 3.34 -11.15
N GLU A 107 14.90 3.22 -12.46
CA GLU A 107 13.91 3.33 -13.53
C GLU A 107 13.24 1.98 -13.80
N LEU A 108 11.92 1.98 -14.04
CA LEU A 108 11.20 0.77 -14.38
C LEU A 108 11.63 0.21 -15.72
N LEU A 109 12.09 -1.04 -15.74
CA LEU A 109 12.44 -1.78 -16.96
C LEU A 109 11.21 -2.16 -17.79
N VAL A 110 10.08 -2.40 -17.14
CA VAL A 110 8.78 -2.71 -17.75
C VAL A 110 7.68 -2.06 -16.91
N PRO A 111 6.49 -1.78 -17.48
CA PRO A 111 5.36 -1.33 -16.68
C PRO A 111 5.05 -2.29 -15.53
N PHE A 112 4.60 -1.77 -14.40
CA PHE A 112 4.18 -2.59 -13.27
C PHE A 112 3.15 -3.64 -13.72
N ARG A 113 3.42 -4.91 -13.49
CA ARG A 113 2.52 -6.04 -13.79
C ARG A 113 1.69 -6.37 -12.58
N THR A 114 0.39 -6.09 -12.61
CA THR A 114 -0.51 -6.43 -11.51
C THR A 114 -0.92 -7.90 -11.57
N TRP A 115 -1.49 -8.42 -10.48
CA TRP A 115 -2.02 -9.78 -10.38
C TRP A 115 -3.13 -10.08 -11.41
N ARG A 116 -3.76 -9.07 -12.01
CA ARG A 116 -4.83 -9.22 -13.01
C ARG A 116 -4.33 -9.66 -14.38
N ASN A 117 -3.02 -9.60 -14.62
CA ASN A 117 -2.44 -9.98 -15.90
C ASN A 117 -2.39 -11.50 -16.05
N THR A 118 -2.72 -11.99 -17.25
CA THR A 118 -2.69 -13.40 -17.66
C THR A 118 -1.62 -13.68 -18.71
N ILE A 119 -0.64 -12.80 -18.86
CA ILE A 119 0.42 -12.88 -19.89
C ILE A 119 1.32 -14.11 -19.74
N THR A 120 1.35 -14.74 -18.57
CA THR A 120 2.11 -15.96 -18.31
C THR A 120 1.33 -17.25 -18.59
N GLN A 121 0.07 -17.17 -19.02
CA GLN A 121 -0.79 -18.35 -19.23
C GLN A 121 -0.19 -19.34 -20.22
N GLY A 122 0.31 -18.84 -21.37
CA GLY A 122 0.93 -19.71 -22.38
C GLY A 122 2.16 -20.47 -21.86
N ALA A 123 3.00 -19.81 -21.07
CA ALA A 123 4.14 -20.46 -20.43
C ALA A 123 3.71 -21.49 -19.37
N ALA A 124 2.65 -21.21 -18.61
CA ALA A 124 2.10 -22.16 -17.65
C ALA A 124 1.51 -23.40 -18.33
N ASP A 125 0.79 -23.22 -19.43
CA ASP A 125 0.24 -24.32 -20.23
C ASP A 125 1.37 -25.20 -20.80
N GLU A 126 2.40 -24.59 -21.40
CA GLU A 126 3.56 -25.31 -21.94
C GLU A 126 4.30 -26.11 -20.84
N LEU A 127 4.55 -25.51 -19.68
CA LEU A 127 5.17 -26.22 -18.56
C LEU A 127 4.31 -27.36 -18.03
N THR A 128 2.99 -27.18 -17.97
CA THR A 128 2.05 -28.20 -17.55
C THR A 128 2.11 -29.42 -18.49
N ASP A 129 2.14 -29.16 -19.80
CA ASP A 129 2.25 -30.22 -20.82
C ASP A 129 3.57 -30.97 -20.72
N VAL A 130 4.69 -30.26 -20.52
CA VAL A 130 6.02 -30.86 -20.38
C VAL A 130 6.12 -31.77 -19.16
N PHE A 131 5.58 -31.35 -18.03
CA PHE A 131 5.67 -32.07 -16.77
C PHE A 131 4.53 -33.05 -16.54
N GLN A 132 3.53 -33.10 -17.42
CA GLN A 132 2.32 -33.94 -17.28
C GLN A 132 1.64 -33.80 -15.91
N TYR A 133 1.75 -32.59 -15.33
CA TYR A 133 1.17 -32.27 -14.03
C TYR A 133 -0.23 -31.69 -14.24
N ASN A 134 -1.27 -32.47 -13.92
CA ASN A 134 -2.60 -31.91 -13.75
C ASN A 134 -2.62 -31.13 -12.43
N ILE A 135 -2.53 -29.78 -12.50
CA ILE A 135 -2.78 -28.91 -11.35
C ILE A 135 -4.30 -28.88 -11.16
N PRO A 136 -4.84 -29.38 -10.02
CA PRO A 136 -6.27 -29.24 -9.75
C PRO A 136 -6.64 -27.74 -9.71
N GLN A 137 -7.74 -27.41 -10.41
CA GLN A 137 -8.32 -26.06 -10.39
C GLN A 137 -8.98 -25.76 -9.04
#